data_6ad95cf2dba2f83df92f8ffdd2f0f015
#
_entry.id   6ad95cf2dba2f83df92f8ffdd2f0f015
#
_cell.length_a   1.000
_cell.length_b   1.000
_cell.length_c   1.000
_cell.angle_alpha   90.00
_cell.angle_beta   90.00
_cell.angle_gamma   90.00
#
_symmetry.space_group_name_H-M   'P 1'
#
loop_
_entity.id
_entity.type
_entity.pdbx_description
1 polymer ?
#
loop_
_entity_poly.entity_id
_entity_poly.type
_entity_poly.pdbx_seq_one_letter_code
_entity_poly.pdbx_strand_id
1 'polypeptide(L)'
;MTQKKNPHLKIVKPPEDLEEIKKQTGRLRREKVRRILVMAVIIILAVCGTYLLLKNQSYGQARLATEYKNDISDSNNYASFAGGFIRYSRDGVVFLNKKNEEQWIQPVQLQNPIIEVRDEAFAVADNGGNSIFVFTEDGLKGEIETTLPIEKITVSNQGIVSAILKNENSPRIMSYDATGNILVEQQITMNTLGYPTALELSDDGTILAVSYLYTQGTSLKSRVIYYNFGETGQEETDNKVTTDIYDNTVMADIFFMGNNRSVVIGDNCFAIYRGSDIPEKVSEVQIGQEIRSVFHSDRYIGFILLNRDKSGYELRLYNRSGNQILNREIDGDYSNVKIDGDEIIMYDGSNCCIVTITGILKY
;
A
#
# COMPACT_ATOMS: atom_id res chain seq x y z
N MET A 1 -88.44 -49.33 -16.57
CA MET A 1 -87.91 -49.37 -15.21
C MET A 1 -86.42 -49.56 -15.29
N THR A 2 -85.67 -48.53 -15.15
CA THR A 2 -84.19 -48.50 -15.24
C THR A 2 -83.61 -48.35 -13.86
N GLN A 3 -82.94 -49.42 -13.38
CA GLN A 3 -82.21 -49.44 -12.10
C GLN A 3 -80.92 -48.61 -12.24
N LYS A 4 -80.79 -47.53 -11.43
CA LYS A 4 -79.56 -46.78 -11.21
C LYS A 4 -78.58 -47.64 -10.42
N LYS A 5 -77.41 -47.95 -11.01
CA LYS A 5 -76.26 -48.55 -10.30
C LYS A 5 -75.61 -47.49 -9.41
N ASN A 6 -75.55 -47.75 -8.11
CA ASN A 6 -74.79 -46.93 -7.17
C ASN A 6 -73.26 -47.05 -7.43
N PRO A 7 -72.47 -45.92 -7.41
CA PRO A 7 -71.07 -46.02 -7.55
C PRO A 7 -70.44 -46.63 -6.29
N HIS A 8 -69.62 -47.67 -6.50
CA HIS A 8 -68.82 -48.29 -5.42
C HIS A 8 -67.92 -47.27 -4.76
N LEU A 9 -68.15 -47.02 -3.47
CA LEU A 9 -67.23 -46.31 -2.59
C LEU A 9 -65.95 -47.13 -2.47
N LYS A 10 -64.81 -46.67 -2.90
CA LYS A 10 -63.49 -47.26 -2.66
C LYS A 10 -63.16 -47.10 -1.16
N ILE A 11 -62.90 -48.19 -0.50
CA ILE A 11 -62.42 -48.21 0.89
C ILE A 11 -61.10 -47.41 0.96
N VAL A 12 -61.12 -46.34 1.74
CA VAL A 12 -59.89 -45.56 2.08
C VAL A 12 -59.10 -46.42 3.05
N LYS A 13 -57.82 -46.62 2.77
CA LYS A 13 -56.88 -47.37 3.63
C LYS A 13 -56.89 -46.77 5.03
N PRO A 14 -56.74 -47.65 6.06
CA PRO A 14 -56.79 -47.25 7.47
C PRO A 14 -55.65 -46.21 7.80
N PRO A 15 -55.82 -45.39 8.85
CA PRO A 15 -54.86 -44.30 9.21
C PRO A 15 -53.42 -44.75 9.49
N GLU A 16 -53.19 -45.98 9.91
CA GLU A 16 -51.84 -46.55 10.15
C GLU A 16 -51.01 -46.66 8.85
N ASP A 17 -51.61 -46.99 7.73
CA ASP A 17 -50.93 -47.03 6.43
C ASP A 17 -50.47 -45.60 5.94
N LEU A 18 -51.17 -44.56 6.37
CA LEU A 18 -50.84 -43.16 6.05
C LEU A 18 -49.64 -42.65 6.83
N GLU A 19 -49.44 -43.07 8.06
CA GLU A 19 -48.27 -42.71 8.87
C GLU A 19 -47.00 -43.41 8.36
N GLU A 20 -47.09 -44.65 7.96
CA GLU A 20 -45.95 -45.38 7.36
C GLU A 20 -45.55 -44.79 6.00
N ILE A 21 -46.50 -44.44 5.17
CA ILE A 21 -46.24 -43.77 3.88
C ILE A 21 -45.59 -42.38 4.09
N LYS A 22 -46.03 -41.60 5.10
CA LYS A 22 -45.40 -40.34 5.47
C LYS A 22 -43.98 -40.52 6.00
N LYS A 23 -43.71 -41.56 6.80
CA LYS A 23 -42.36 -41.88 7.28
C LYS A 23 -41.43 -42.32 6.15
N GLN A 24 -41.91 -43.16 5.23
CA GLN A 24 -41.12 -43.61 4.08
C GLN A 24 -40.84 -42.45 3.12
N THR A 25 -41.84 -41.62 2.79
CA THR A 25 -41.62 -40.40 1.95
C THR A 25 -40.73 -39.38 2.61
N GLY A 26 -40.79 -39.21 3.95
CA GLY A 26 -39.89 -38.37 4.73
C GLY A 26 -38.43 -38.86 4.69
N ARG A 27 -38.21 -40.20 4.78
CA ARG A 27 -36.86 -40.83 4.66
C ARG A 27 -36.30 -40.63 3.25
N LEU A 28 -37.07 -40.88 2.20
CA LEU A 28 -36.68 -40.73 0.81
C LEU A 28 -36.35 -39.26 0.48
N ARG A 29 -37.11 -38.30 1.02
CA ARG A 29 -36.88 -36.88 0.87
C ARG A 29 -35.59 -36.45 1.57
N ARG A 30 -35.31 -36.93 2.78
CA ARG A 30 -34.07 -36.68 3.51
C ARG A 30 -32.87 -37.29 2.80
N GLU A 31 -32.97 -38.47 2.23
CA GLU A 31 -31.89 -39.07 1.43
C GLU A 31 -31.62 -38.30 0.15
N LYS A 32 -32.67 -37.86 -0.57
CA LYS A 32 -32.50 -36.99 -1.74
C LYS A 32 -31.82 -35.66 -1.38
N VAL A 33 -32.28 -35.00 -0.31
CA VAL A 33 -31.66 -33.74 0.17
C VAL A 33 -30.20 -33.97 0.57
N ARG A 34 -29.91 -35.08 1.28
CA ARG A 34 -28.52 -35.42 1.65
C ARG A 34 -27.64 -35.65 0.41
N ARG A 35 -28.14 -36.36 -0.62
CA ARG A 35 -27.40 -36.59 -1.87
C ARG A 35 -27.15 -35.26 -2.61
N ILE A 36 -28.14 -34.36 -2.65
CA ILE A 36 -27.98 -33.01 -3.26
C ILE A 36 -26.95 -32.21 -2.49
N LEU A 37 -26.99 -32.23 -1.15
CA LEU A 37 -25.98 -31.53 -0.33
C LEU A 37 -24.58 -32.09 -0.56
N VAL A 38 -24.41 -33.40 -0.61
CA VAL A 38 -23.12 -34.05 -0.89
C VAL A 38 -22.60 -33.64 -2.28
N MET A 39 -23.47 -33.69 -3.31
CA MET A 39 -23.09 -33.23 -4.66
C MET A 39 -22.70 -31.75 -4.69
N ALA A 40 -23.43 -30.87 -3.99
CA ALA A 40 -23.12 -29.46 -3.88
C ALA A 40 -21.73 -29.22 -3.24
N VAL A 41 -21.43 -29.95 -2.16
CA VAL A 41 -20.12 -29.93 -1.50
C VAL A 41 -19.00 -30.37 -2.45
N ILE A 42 -19.22 -31.47 -3.20
CA ILE A 42 -18.22 -31.95 -4.18
C ILE A 42 -17.98 -30.90 -5.28
N ILE A 43 -19.03 -30.28 -5.79
CA ILE A 43 -18.92 -29.24 -6.82
C ILE A 43 -18.14 -28.04 -6.26
N ILE A 44 -18.46 -27.59 -5.04
CA ILE A 44 -17.73 -26.48 -4.38
C ILE A 44 -16.25 -26.85 -4.21
N LEU A 45 -15.95 -28.06 -3.74
CA LEU A 45 -14.57 -28.53 -3.61
C LEU A 45 -13.83 -28.61 -4.95
N ALA A 46 -14.52 -29.06 -6.01
CA ALA A 46 -13.95 -29.09 -7.36
C ALA A 46 -13.65 -27.67 -7.89
N VAL A 47 -14.59 -26.73 -7.72
CA VAL A 47 -14.38 -25.32 -8.12
C VAL A 47 -13.26 -24.67 -7.31
N CYS A 48 -13.24 -24.86 -5.99
CA CYS A 48 -12.15 -24.36 -5.14
C CYS A 48 -10.80 -25.01 -5.52
N GLY A 49 -10.79 -26.29 -5.79
CA GLY A 49 -9.57 -27.01 -6.22
C GLY A 49 -9.04 -26.51 -7.55
N THR A 50 -9.89 -26.35 -8.55
CA THR A 50 -9.49 -25.76 -9.85
C THR A 50 -9.03 -24.32 -9.72
N TYR A 51 -9.72 -23.51 -8.90
CA TYR A 51 -9.29 -22.14 -8.63
C TYR A 51 -7.90 -22.09 -7.99
N LEU A 52 -7.62 -22.92 -6.98
CA LEU A 52 -6.31 -22.99 -6.33
C LEU A 52 -5.22 -23.49 -7.28
N LEU A 53 -5.50 -24.46 -8.16
CA LEU A 53 -4.55 -24.93 -9.16
C LEU A 53 -4.21 -23.84 -10.17
N LEU A 54 -5.20 -23.10 -10.67
CA LEU A 54 -4.98 -21.98 -11.59
C LEU A 54 -4.26 -20.81 -10.91
N LYS A 55 -4.64 -20.49 -9.66
CA LYS A 55 -3.98 -19.42 -8.88
C LYS A 55 -2.51 -19.72 -8.61
N ASN A 56 -2.15 -20.98 -8.40
CA ASN A 56 -0.78 -21.40 -8.05
C ASN A 56 0.04 -21.92 -9.26
N GLN A 57 -0.46 -21.74 -10.47
CA GLN A 57 0.26 -22.15 -11.68
C GLN A 57 1.48 -21.26 -11.89
N SER A 58 2.65 -21.87 -12.11
CA SER A 58 3.87 -21.18 -12.55
C SER A 58 3.94 -21.17 -14.09
N TYR A 59 4.52 -20.11 -14.63
CA TYR A 59 4.67 -19.91 -16.06
C TYR A 59 6.16 -19.86 -16.41
N GLY A 60 6.59 -20.66 -17.34
CA GLY A 60 7.99 -20.71 -17.83
C GLY A 60 8.26 -19.73 -18.97
N GLN A 61 7.27 -19.03 -19.47
CA GLN A 61 7.39 -18.08 -20.58
C GLN A 61 6.41 -16.93 -20.42
N ALA A 62 6.91 -15.70 -20.60
CA ALA A 62 6.08 -14.52 -20.73
C ALA A 62 5.65 -14.32 -22.19
N ARG A 63 4.45 -13.83 -22.40
CA ARG A 63 3.98 -13.38 -23.70
C ARG A 63 3.79 -11.87 -23.65
N LEU A 64 4.51 -11.16 -24.52
CA LEU A 64 4.29 -9.74 -24.70
C LEU A 64 2.88 -9.53 -25.28
N ALA A 65 2.00 -8.92 -24.51
CA ALA A 65 0.63 -8.64 -24.91
C ALA A 65 0.55 -7.36 -25.76
N THR A 66 1.29 -6.33 -25.37
CA THR A 66 1.30 -5.03 -26.05
C THR A 66 2.65 -4.34 -25.80
N GLU A 67 3.16 -3.67 -26.79
CA GLU A 67 4.33 -2.80 -26.72
C GLU A 67 3.92 -1.40 -27.14
N TYR A 68 4.25 -0.41 -26.33
CA TYR A 68 4.08 1.00 -26.66
C TYR A 68 5.46 1.63 -26.84
N LYS A 69 5.70 2.16 -28.04
CA LYS A 69 6.90 2.93 -28.30
C LYS A 69 6.61 4.38 -27.96
N ASN A 70 7.11 4.81 -26.83
CA ASN A 70 7.14 6.22 -26.50
C ASN A 70 8.44 6.82 -27.04
N ASP A 71 8.42 8.08 -27.46
CA ASP A 71 9.65 8.81 -27.77
C ASP A 71 10.50 8.83 -26.50
N ILE A 72 11.59 8.08 -26.54
CA ILE A 72 12.50 7.91 -25.42
C ILE A 72 13.34 9.18 -25.34
N SER A 73 12.90 10.13 -24.52
CA SER A 73 13.87 11.00 -23.89
C SER A 73 14.39 10.29 -22.65
N ASP A 74 15.69 10.22 -22.45
CA ASP A 74 16.36 9.54 -21.31
C ASP A 74 15.99 10.11 -19.94
N SER A 75 15.07 11.08 -19.89
CA SER A 75 14.64 11.84 -18.72
C SER A 75 13.20 11.56 -18.26
N ASN A 76 12.48 10.60 -18.87
CA ASN A 76 11.11 10.26 -18.46
C ASN A 76 11.12 9.28 -17.29
N ASN A 77 10.39 9.64 -16.23
CA ASN A 77 10.08 8.76 -15.09
C ASN A 77 8.60 8.38 -15.12
N TYR A 78 8.27 7.26 -14.49
CA TYR A 78 6.91 6.73 -14.48
C TYR A 78 6.47 6.37 -13.05
N ALA A 79 5.22 6.66 -12.73
CA ALA A 79 4.55 6.23 -11.51
C ALA A 79 3.15 5.70 -11.83
N SER A 80 2.64 4.77 -11.01
CA SER A 80 1.28 4.27 -11.15
C SER A 80 0.31 5.19 -10.41
N PHE A 81 -0.83 5.53 -11.02
CA PHE A 81 -1.86 6.37 -10.42
C PHE A 81 -3.22 6.08 -11.04
N ALA A 82 -4.29 6.03 -10.24
CA ALA A 82 -5.69 5.88 -10.68
C ALA A 82 -5.90 4.75 -11.72
N GLY A 83 -5.12 3.67 -11.59
CA GLY A 83 -5.14 2.53 -12.52
C GLY A 83 -4.55 2.81 -13.91
N GLY A 84 -3.90 3.95 -14.11
CA GLY A 84 -3.08 4.33 -15.25
C GLY A 84 -1.65 4.61 -14.84
N PHE A 85 -0.97 5.51 -15.59
CA PHE A 85 0.43 5.88 -15.38
C PHE A 85 0.62 7.38 -15.46
N ILE A 86 1.46 7.90 -14.58
CA ILE A 86 1.99 9.25 -14.68
C ILE A 86 3.35 9.12 -15.35
N ARG A 87 3.56 9.85 -16.43
CA ARG A 87 4.86 10.10 -17.02
C ARG A 87 5.28 11.51 -16.64
N TYR A 88 6.39 11.66 -15.98
CA TYR A 88 6.89 12.96 -15.55
C TYR A 88 8.36 13.16 -15.90
N SER A 89 8.71 14.38 -16.22
CA SER A 89 10.04 14.80 -16.64
C SER A 89 10.31 16.23 -16.18
N ARG A 90 11.42 16.78 -16.64
CA ARG A 90 11.75 18.20 -16.42
C ARG A 90 10.78 19.16 -17.12
N ASP A 91 10.17 18.73 -18.21
CA ASP A 91 9.41 19.58 -19.11
C ASP A 91 7.88 19.41 -18.96
N GLY A 92 7.43 18.39 -18.27
CA GLY A 92 6.00 18.13 -18.16
C GLY A 92 5.60 16.90 -17.35
N VAL A 93 4.32 16.88 -17.02
CA VAL A 93 3.60 15.78 -16.39
C VAL A 93 2.47 15.36 -17.30
N VAL A 94 2.35 14.06 -17.55
CA VAL A 94 1.35 13.48 -18.45
C VAL A 94 0.65 12.33 -17.73
N PHE A 95 -0.67 12.31 -17.74
CA PHE A 95 -1.44 11.17 -17.28
C PHE A 95 -1.88 10.31 -18.45
N LEU A 96 -1.60 9.02 -18.36
CA LEU A 96 -1.89 7.99 -19.35
C LEU A 96 -2.85 6.96 -18.72
N ASN A 97 -3.92 6.63 -19.42
CA ASN A 97 -4.81 5.58 -18.96
C ASN A 97 -4.21 4.16 -19.14
N LYS A 98 -4.94 3.11 -18.73
CA LYS A 98 -4.52 1.70 -18.88
C LYS A 98 -4.17 1.27 -20.31
N LYS A 99 -4.65 2.00 -21.32
CA LYS A 99 -4.36 1.75 -22.73
C LYS A 99 -3.21 2.57 -23.28
N ASN A 100 -2.50 3.31 -22.40
CA ASN A 100 -1.46 4.26 -22.77
C ASN A 100 -1.97 5.44 -23.63
N GLU A 101 -3.23 5.81 -23.47
CA GLU A 101 -3.81 6.98 -24.13
C GLU A 101 -3.66 8.19 -23.21
N GLU A 102 -3.16 9.30 -23.75
CA GLU A 102 -3.00 10.55 -23.02
C GLU A 102 -4.36 11.11 -22.64
N GLN A 103 -4.55 11.35 -21.34
CA GLN A 103 -5.77 11.97 -20.83
C GLN A 103 -5.59 13.49 -20.72
N TRP A 104 -4.43 13.90 -20.24
CA TRP A 104 -4.04 15.31 -20.19
C TRP A 104 -2.50 15.43 -20.10
N ILE A 105 -2.02 16.62 -20.46
CA ILE A 105 -0.61 17.04 -20.38
C ILE A 105 -0.55 18.38 -19.66
N GLN A 106 0.31 18.47 -18.67
CA GLN A 106 0.65 19.72 -17.99
C GLN A 106 2.13 20.05 -18.23
N PRO A 107 2.45 21.09 -19.00
CA PRO A 107 3.81 21.59 -19.09
C PRO A 107 4.26 22.15 -17.74
N VAL A 108 5.47 21.80 -17.31
CA VAL A 108 6.14 22.31 -16.10
C VAL A 108 7.60 22.53 -16.42
N GLN A 109 8.32 23.31 -15.60
CA GLN A 109 9.76 23.48 -15.71
C GLN A 109 10.40 23.10 -14.39
N LEU A 110 11.03 21.94 -14.35
CA LEU A 110 11.68 21.35 -13.18
C LEU A 110 13.14 21.00 -13.52
N GLN A 111 14.02 21.04 -12.54
CA GLN A 111 15.41 20.60 -12.72
C GLN A 111 15.60 19.15 -12.28
N ASN A 112 15.08 18.82 -11.10
CA ASN A 112 15.18 17.49 -10.50
C ASN A 112 13.80 17.04 -10.01
N PRO A 113 12.90 16.55 -10.91
CA PRO A 113 11.55 16.20 -10.54
C PRO A 113 11.52 14.99 -9.60
N ILE A 114 10.82 15.16 -8.47
CA ILE A 114 10.43 14.09 -7.54
C ILE A 114 8.91 14.02 -7.50
N ILE A 115 8.38 12.83 -7.21
CA ILE A 115 6.94 12.57 -7.17
C ILE A 115 6.56 11.82 -5.90
N GLU A 116 5.43 12.24 -5.32
CA GLU A 116 4.73 11.47 -4.30
C GLU A 116 3.30 11.21 -4.74
N VAL A 117 2.85 9.97 -4.58
CA VAL A 117 1.56 9.50 -5.12
C VAL A 117 0.71 8.90 -4.00
N ARG A 118 -0.56 9.30 -3.97
CA ARG A 118 -1.65 8.71 -3.20
C ARG A 118 -2.74 8.19 -4.13
N ASP A 119 -3.80 7.63 -3.56
CA ASP A 119 -4.88 7.04 -4.34
C ASP A 119 -5.65 8.08 -5.18
N GLU A 120 -5.90 9.29 -4.63
CA GLU A 120 -6.74 10.33 -5.25
C GLU A 120 -5.96 11.56 -5.71
N ALA A 121 -4.71 11.74 -5.26
CA ALA A 121 -3.88 12.88 -5.62
C ALA A 121 -2.39 12.50 -5.70
N PHE A 122 -1.63 13.29 -6.44
CA PHE A 122 -0.18 13.21 -6.43
C PHE A 122 0.44 14.61 -6.52
N ALA A 123 1.67 14.71 -6.09
CA ALA A 123 2.43 15.94 -6.17
C ALA A 123 3.76 15.70 -6.89
N VAL A 124 4.12 16.61 -7.80
CA VAL A 124 5.44 16.64 -8.44
C VAL A 124 6.15 17.91 -7.98
N ALA A 125 7.37 17.77 -7.48
CA ALA A 125 8.15 18.90 -6.98
C ALA A 125 9.55 18.93 -7.60
N ASP A 126 10.16 20.11 -7.58
CA ASP A 126 11.56 20.29 -7.97
C ASP A 126 12.47 20.13 -6.75
N ASN A 127 13.16 19.00 -6.64
CA ASN A 127 14.14 18.79 -5.56
C ASN A 127 15.32 19.76 -5.71
N GLY A 128 15.51 20.61 -4.71
CA GLY A 128 16.48 21.70 -4.74
C GLY A 128 15.95 23.00 -5.36
N GLY A 129 14.75 22.97 -5.97
CA GLY A 129 13.97 24.11 -6.42
C GLY A 129 12.88 24.51 -5.42
N ASN A 130 11.89 25.27 -5.90
CA ASN A 130 10.86 25.89 -5.05
C ASN A 130 9.43 25.56 -5.47
N SER A 131 9.22 24.86 -6.60
CA SER A 131 7.89 24.66 -7.17
C SER A 131 7.36 23.25 -6.86
N ILE A 132 6.08 23.17 -6.46
CA ILE A 132 5.33 21.93 -6.27
C ILE A 132 4.02 22.04 -7.06
N PHE A 133 3.72 21.03 -7.86
CA PHE A 133 2.49 20.91 -8.62
C PHE A 133 1.66 19.78 -8.05
N VAL A 134 0.42 20.08 -7.68
CA VAL A 134 -0.53 19.09 -7.11
C VAL A 134 -1.55 18.72 -8.18
N PHE A 135 -1.77 17.42 -8.34
CA PHE A 135 -2.63 16.86 -9.37
C PHE A 135 -3.66 15.91 -8.78
N THR A 136 -4.74 15.75 -9.52
CA THR A 136 -5.74 14.68 -9.37
C THR A 136 -5.89 13.95 -10.71
N GLU A 137 -6.79 12.97 -10.79
CA GLU A 137 -7.12 12.30 -12.06
C GLU A 137 -7.59 13.29 -13.13
N ASP A 138 -8.24 14.39 -12.73
CA ASP A 138 -8.75 15.43 -13.62
C ASP A 138 -7.70 16.43 -14.12
N GLY A 139 -6.46 16.37 -13.61
CA GLY A 139 -5.35 17.25 -13.98
C GLY A 139 -4.81 18.11 -12.85
N LEU A 140 -4.21 19.25 -13.19
CA LEU A 140 -3.60 20.16 -12.23
C LEU A 140 -4.64 20.75 -11.26
N LYS A 141 -4.45 20.52 -9.97
CA LYS A 141 -5.27 21.06 -8.88
C LYS A 141 -4.76 22.38 -8.36
N GLY A 142 -3.44 22.56 -8.35
CA GLY A 142 -2.81 23.81 -7.95
C GLY A 142 -1.29 23.75 -7.96
N GLU A 143 -0.69 24.90 -7.73
CA GLU A 143 0.73 25.15 -7.73
C GLU A 143 1.14 25.84 -6.42
N ILE A 144 2.24 25.39 -5.84
CA ILE A 144 2.77 25.87 -4.58
C ILE A 144 4.19 26.37 -4.83
N GLU A 145 4.47 27.62 -4.50
CA GLU A 145 5.79 28.21 -4.52
C GLU A 145 6.34 28.31 -3.08
N THR A 146 7.42 27.60 -2.82
CA THR A 146 8.07 27.60 -1.50
C THR A 146 9.13 28.72 -1.40
N THR A 147 9.37 29.18 -0.17
CA THR A 147 10.36 30.23 0.09
C THR A 147 11.80 29.73 0.20
N LEU A 148 11.97 28.42 0.37
CA LEU A 148 13.24 27.70 0.54
C LEU A 148 13.26 26.47 -0.35
N PRO A 149 14.45 26.00 -0.76
CA PRO A 149 14.58 24.83 -1.60
C PRO A 149 13.95 23.57 -0.98
N ILE A 150 13.23 22.83 -1.80
CA ILE A 150 12.53 21.59 -1.43
C ILE A 150 13.56 20.46 -1.34
N GLU A 151 13.48 19.67 -0.26
CA GLU A 151 14.29 18.46 -0.08
C GLU A 151 13.43 17.20 -0.21
N LYS A 152 12.27 17.18 0.44
CA LYS A 152 11.29 16.07 0.41
C LYS A 152 9.88 16.62 0.44
N ILE A 153 8.96 15.87 -0.12
CA ILE A 153 7.52 16.16 -0.05
C ILE A 153 6.76 14.92 0.36
N THR A 154 5.56 15.08 0.83
CA THR A 154 4.49 14.08 0.95
C THR A 154 3.15 14.72 0.60
N VAL A 155 2.19 13.95 0.14
CA VAL A 155 0.86 14.43 -0.27
C VAL A 155 -0.23 13.58 0.35
N SER A 156 -1.38 14.17 0.70
CA SER A 156 -2.59 13.48 1.11
C SER A 156 -3.55 13.26 -0.08
N ASN A 157 -4.59 12.45 0.10
CA ASN A 157 -5.65 12.25 -0.91
C ASN A 157 -6.40 13.56 -1.23
N GLN A 158 -6.48 14.51 -0.29
CA GLN A 158 -7.08 15.83 -0.52
C GLN A 158 -6.15 16.80 -1.25
N GLY A 159 -4.89 16.40 -1.49
CA GLY A 159 -3.87 17.25 -2.10
C GLY A 159 -3.22 18.25 -1.11
N ILE A 160 -3.31 17.99 0.20
CA ILE A 160 -2.47 18.68 1.18
C ILE A 160 -1.04 18.18 0.98
N VAL A 161 -0.08 19.11 0.91
CA VAL A 161 1.33 18.78 0.76
C VAL A 161 2.10 19.22 1.98
N SER A 162 2.92 18.35 2.54
CA SER A 162 3.93 18.72 3.52
C SER A 162 5.33 18.55 2.92
N ALA A 163 6.20 19.51 3.17
CA ALA A 163 7.55 19.57 2.60
C ALA A 163 8.61 19.81 3.66
N ILE A 164 9.75 19.11 3.54
CA ILE A 164 11.00 19.51 4.18
C ILE A 164 11.68 20.53 3.28
N LEU A 165 11.84 21.73 3.79
CA LEU A 165 12.51 22.82 3.09
C LEU A 165 13.92 23.02 3.66
N LYS A 166 14.90 23.00 2.78
CA LYS A 166 16.32 23.06 3.14
C LYS A 166 16.73 24.47 3.57
N ASN A 167 17.33 24.53 4.76
CA ASN A 167 18.04 25.72 5.21
C ASN A 167 19.26 25.22 6.03
N GLU A 168 20.42 25.83 5.84
CA GLU A 168 21.68 25.36 6.41
C GLU A 168 21.65 25.17 7.93
N ASN A 169 20.99 26.05 8.65
CA ASN A 169 20.99 26.03 10.13
C ASN A 169 19.64 25.68 10.76
N SER A 170 18.56 25.72 10.00
CA SER A 170 17.22 25.55 10.53
C SER A 170 16.25 25.12 9.42
N PRO A 171 16.24 23.82 9.05
CA PRO A 171 15.28 23.34 8.08
C PRO A 171 13.86 23.63 8.56
N ARG A 172 12.91 23.74 7.65
CA ARG A 172 11.50 23.98 7.95
C ARG A 172 10.66 22.82 7.44
N ILE A 173 9.62 22.51 8.17
CA ILE A 173 8.54 21.70 7.67
C ILE A 173 7.34 22.63 7.45
N MET A 174 6.86 22.65 6.21
CA MET A 174 5.74 23.47 5.79
C MET A 174 4.66 22.59 5.22
N SER A 175 3.42 22.82 5.65
CA SER A 175 2.25 22.16 5.06
C SER A 175 1.38 23.20 4.35
N TYR A 176 0.93 22.81 3.16
CA TYR A 176 0.16 23.67 2.26
C TYR A 176 -1.12 22.96 1.85
N ASP A 177 -2.16 23.74 1.58
CA ASP A 177 -3.26 23.22 0.78
C ASP A 177 -2.83 23.14 -0.72
N ALA A 178 -3.65 22.50 -1.55
CA ALA A 178 -3.34 22.33 -2.97
C ALA A 178 -3.18 23.66 -3.75
N THR A 179 -3.65 24.78 -3.19
CA THR A 179 -3.60 26.11 -3.84
C THR A 179 -2.45 26.98 -3.32
N GLY A 180 -1.62 26.45 -2.43
CA GLY A 180 -0.43 27.12 -1.91
C GLY A 180 -0.65 27.93 -0.63
N ASN A 181 -1.84 27.87 -0.01
CA ASN A 181 -2.04 28.48 1.30
C ASN A 181 -1.30 27.68 2.37
N ILE A 182 -0.55 28.38 3.23
CA ILE A 182 0.17 27.75 4.34
C ILE A 182 -0.86 27.31 5.40
N LEU A 183 -0.87 26.02 5.71
CA LEU A 183 -1.65 25.45 6.79
C LEU A 183 -0.85 25.36 8.07
N VAL A 184 0.40 24.91 7.98
CA VAL A 184 1.28 24.72 9.14
C VAL A 184 2.71 25.12 8.74
N GLU A 185 3.38 25.85 9.65
CA GLU A 185 4.82 26.13 9.57
C GLU A 185 5.50 25.69 10.86
N GLN A 186 6.50 24.82 10.73
CA GLN A 186 7.34 24.37 11.84
C GLN A 186 8.81 24.68 11.55
N GLN A 187 9.39 25.53 12.35
CA GLN A 187 10.82 25.80 12.32
C GLN A 187 11.56 24.76 13.16
N ILE A 188 12.47 24.02 12.53
CA ILE A 188 13.23 22.98 13.19
C ILE A 188 14.48 23.56 13.84
N THR A 189 14.60 23.41 15.15
CA THR A 189 15.84 23.74 15.85
C THR A 189 16.72 22.48 15.92
N MET A 190 17.81 22.45 15.18
CA MET A 190 18.72 21.30 15.07
C MET A 190 19.19 20.76 16.42
N ASN A 191 19.46 21.66 17.38
CA ASN A 191 19.95 21.27 18.71
C ASN A 191 18.90 20.57 19.59
N THR A 192 17.59 20.78 19.30
CA THR A 192 16.49 20.22 20.11
C THR A 192 15.82 19.05 19.44
N LEU A 193 15.54 19.13 18.14
CA LEU A 193 14.81 18.11 17.39
C LEU A 193 15.72 17.20 16.57
N GLY A 194 16.79 17.75 15.99
CA GLY A 194 17.64 17.09 15.02
C GLY A 194 17.26 17.47 13.58
N TYR A 195 17.88 16.81 12.60
CA TYR A 195 17.62 17.01 11.18
C TYR A 195 16.46 16.09 10.73
N PRO A 196 15.42 16.62 10.05
CA PRO A 196 14.33 15.79 9.55
C PRO A 196 14.82 14.91 8.39
N THR A 197 14.68 13.60 8.53
CA THR A 197 15.16 12.61 7.54
C THR A 197 14.04 12.01 6.70
N ALA A 198 12.84 11.93 7.25
CA ALA A 198 11.64 11.44 6.58
C ALA A 198 10.40 12.17 7.09
N LEU A 199 9.41 12.32 6.24
CA LEU A 199 8.09 12.80 6.62
C LEU A 199 7.03 12.07 5.79
N GLU A 200 5.84 11.91 6.39
CA GLU A 200 4.71 11.27 5.72
C GLU A 200 3.38 11.75 6.29
N LEU A 201 2.42 12.06 5.42
CA LEU A 201 1.05 12.39 5.77
C LEU A 201 0.16 11.15 5.77
N SER A 202 -0.80 11.09 6.68
CA SER A 202 -1.93 10.16 6.56
C SER A 202 -2.75 10.46 5.31
N ASP A 203 -3.52 9.48 4.81
CA ASP A 203 -4.29 9.63 3.58
C ASP A 203 -5.27 10.82 3.65
N ASP A 204 -5.81 11.12 4.84
CA ASP A 204 -6.70 12.26 5.09
C ASP A 204 -5.95 13.57 5.43
N GLY A 205 -4.61 13.55 5.49
CA GLY A 205 -3.79 14.73 5.80
C GLY A 205 -3.87 15.21 7.24
N THR A 206 -4.53 14.49 8.15
CA THR A 206 -4.72 14.91 9.55
C THR A 206 -3.47 14.65 10.39
N ILE A 207 -2.75 13.54 10.13
CA ILE A 207 -1.53 13.17 10.85
C ILE A 207 -0.32 13.37 9.94
N LEU A 208 0.69 14.05 10.48
CA LEU A 208 2.03 14.11 9.89
C LEU A 208 3.01 13.37 10.80
N ALA A 209 3.65 12.33 10.28
CA ALA A 209 4.76 11.64 10.93
C ALA A 209 6.09 12.18 10.41
N VAL A 210 7.03 12.47 11.30
CA VAL A 210 8.36 12.97 10.94
C VAL A 210 9.42 12.23 11.73
N SER A 211 10.46 11.78 11.04
CA SER A 211 11.67 11.25 11.65
C SER A 211 12.78 12.29 11.68
N TYR A 212 13.44 12.42 12.81
CA TYR A 212 14.57 13.33 13.01
C TYR A 212 15.80 12.54 13.44
N LEU A 213 16.94 12.89 12.85
CA LEU A 213 18.25 12.33 13.20
C LEU A 213 19.05 13.34 14.02
N TYR A 214 19.58 12.91 15.15
CA TYR A 214 20.40 13.75 16.01
C TYR A 214 21.48 12.94 16.73
N THR A 215 22.46 13.63 17.32
CA THR A 215 23.50 13.03 18.13
C THR A 215 23.34 13.44 19.59
N GLN A 216 23.52 12.50 20.50
CA GLN A 216 23.60 12.76 21.93
C GLN A 216 24.90 12.18 22.47
N GLY A 217 25.87 13.05 22.76
CA GLY A 217 27.24 12.65 23.00
C GLY A 217 27.86 11.99 21.77
N THR A 218 28.27 10.74 21.89
CA THR A 218 28.84 9.96 20.77
C THR A 218 27.80 9.03 20.10
N SER A 219 26.56 9.01 20.60
CA SER A 219 25.52 8.10 20.08
C SER A 219 24.65 8.82 19.04
N LEU A 220 24.40 8.12 17.94
CA LEU A 220 23.43 8.51 16.93
C LEU A 220 22.05 8.04 17.37
N LYS A 221 21.05 8.90 17.24
CA LYS A 221 19.66 8.61 17.63
C LYS A 221 18.69 9.12 16.59
N SER A 222 17.59 8.42 16.43
CA SER A 222 16.43 8.95 15.73
C SER A 222 15.30 9.24 16.69
N ARG A 223 14.53 10.27 16.35
CA ARG A 223 13.28 10.64 17.04
C ARG A 223 12.18 10.65 16.02
N VAL A 224 11.10 9.91 16.30
CA VAL A 224 9.88 9.94 15.48
C VAL A 224 8.81 10.71 16.24
N ILE A 225 8.25 11.72 15.58
CA ILE A 225 7.20 12.55 16.15
C ILE A 225 5.98 12.49 15.24
N TYR A 226 4.82 12.30 15.85
CA TYR A 226 3.52 12.42 15.18
C TYR A 226 2.88 13.74 15.59
N TYR A 227 2.46 14.50 14.60
CA TYR A 227 1.72 15.73 14.72
C TYR A 227 0.28 15.51 14.25
N ASN A 228 -0.69 15.94 15.05
CA ASN A 228 -2.10 15.88 14.68
C ASN A 228 -2.61 17.30 14.42
N PHE A 229 -3.08 17.59 13.22
CA PHE A 229 -3.61 18.90 12.83
C PHE A 229 -5.13 19.01 13.03
N GLY A 230 -5.79 17.94 13.49
CA GLY A 230 -7.19 17.93 13.91
C GLY A 230 -7.41 18.41 15.34
N GLU A 231 -8.63 18.19 15.85
CA GLU A 231 -9.05 18.67 17.19
C GLU A 231 -8.14 18.15 18.31
N THR A 232 -7.77 16.88 18.29
CA THR A 232 -6.90 16.27 19.33
C THR A 232 -5.54 16.96 19.43
N GLY A 233 -4.94 17.33 18.31
CA GLY A 233 -3.64 17.97 18.32
C GLY A 233 -3.69 19.44 18.71
N GLN A 234 -4.82 20.12 18.55
CA GLN A 234 -4.99 21.52 18.99
C GLN A 234 -4.95 21.66 20.51
N GLU A 235 -5.20 20.58 21.25
CA GLU A 235 -5.08 20.55 22.71
C GLU A 235 -3.63 20.32 23.18
N GLU A 236 -2.73 19.95 22.26
CA GLU A 236 -1.34 19.59 22.54
C GLU A 236 -0.34 20.69 22.13
N THR A 237 0.79 20.77 22.83
CA THR A 237 1.84 21.73 22.50
C THR A 237 2.45 21.41 21.15
N ASP A 238 2.43 22.38 20.23
CA ASP A 238 2.94 22.26 18.86
C ASP A 238 2.27 21.09 18.08
N ASN A 239 1.04 20.71 18.40
CA ASN A 239 0.29 19.60 17.80
C ASN A 239 0.97 18.23 17.95
N LYS A 240 1.91 18.06 18.87
CA LYS A 240 2.68 16.81 19.07
C LYS A 240 1.88 15.84 19.91
N VAL A 241 1.44 14.76 19.32
CA VAL A 241 0.64 13.72 20.01
C VAL A 241 1.44 12.48 20.41
N THR A 242 2.54 12.17 19.71
CA THR A 242 3.39 11.02 20.02
C THR A 242 4.86 11.34 19.76
N THR A 243 5.75 10.86 20.61
CA THR A 243 7.20 10.96 20.42
C THR A 243 7.88 9.68 20.90
N ASP A 244 8.64 9.05 20.01
CA ASP A 244 9.49 7.89 20.31
C ASP A 244 10.96 8.15 19.94
N ILE A 245 11.87 7.55 20.69
CA ILE A 245 13.31 7.66 20.47
C ILE A 245 13.88 6.27 20.18
N TYR A 246 14.74 6.21 19.17
CA TYR A 246 15.46 5.02 18.74
C TYR A 246 16.96 5.23 18.89
N ASP A 247 17.60 4.39 19.70
CA ASP A 247 19.02 4.46 20.00
C ASP A 247 19.83 3.70 18.94
N ASN A 248 20.90 4.31 18.45
CA ASN A 248 21.82 3.74 17.44
C ASN A 248 21.10 3.19 16.19
N THR A 249 20.03 3.87 15.77
CA THR A 249 19.22 3.50 14.63
C THR A 249 18.88 4.75 13.82
N VAL A 250 19.03 4.67 12.53
CA VAL A 250 18.61 5.72 11.57
C VAL A 250 17.23 5.36 11.05
N MET A 251 16.20 6.04 11.54
CA MET A 251 14.85 5.92 10.99
C MET A 251 14.76 6.76 9.71
N ALA A 252 14.80 6.10 8.55
CA ALA A 252 15.05 6.71 7.25
C ALA A 252 13.82 6.89 6.39
N ASP A 253 12.75 6.15 6.68
CA ASP A 253 11.54 6.15 5.87
C ASP A 253 10.28 5.95 6.71
N ILE A 254 9.15 6.48 6.24
CA ILE A 254 7.84 6.36 6.90
C ILE A 254 6.80 6.18 5.80
N PHE A 255 5.81 5.32 6.03
CA PHE A 255 4.61 5.24 5.18
C PHE A 255 3.37 4.90 6.00
N PHE A 256 2.20 5.31 5.51
CA PHE A 256 0.92 4.95 6.08
C PHE A 256 0.32 3.74 5.35
N MET A 257 -0.44 2.94 6.10
CA MET A 257 -1.27 1.84 5.62
C MET A 257 -2.74 2.16 5.93
N GLY A 258 -3.28 3.15 5.25
CA GLY A 258 -4.54 3.84 5.59
C GLY A 258 -4.37 4.82 6.76
N ASN A 259 -5.44 5.48 7.21
CA ASN A 259 -5.38 6.56 8.21
C ASN A 259 -5.03 6.13 9.65
N ASN A 260 -5.11 4.86 9.98
CA ASN A 260 -4.98 4.40 11.37
C ASN A 260 -3.73 3.57 11.63
N ARG A 261 -2.82 3.48 10.69
CA ARG A 261 -1.58 2.70 10.83
C ARG A 261 -0.46 3.30 10.01
N SER A 262 0.70 3.39 10.63
CA SER A 262 1.93 3.78 9.95
C SER A 262 3.07 2.85 10.30
N VAL A 263 4.07 2.84 9.44
CA VAL A 263 5.29 2.06 9.60
C VAL A 263 6.46 3.01 9.46
N VAL A 264 7.39 2.91 10.39
CA VAL A 264 8.65 3.66 10.37
C VAL A 264 9.77 2.66 10.15
N ILE A 265 10.57 2.89 9.13
CA ILE A 265 11.64 1.99 8.70
C ILE A 265 12.98 2.54 9.16
N GLY A 266 13.70 1.71 9.91
CA GLY A 266 15.09 1.95 10.30
C GLY A 266 16.08 1.12 9.51
N ASP A 267 17.36 1.42 9.68
CA ASP A 267 18.46 0.68 9.07
C ASP A 267 18.62 -0.75 9.64
N ASN A 268 18.06 -1.03 10.81
CA ASN A 268 18.17 -2.32 11.49
C ASN A 268 16.85 -2.85 12.07
N CYS A 269 15.76 -2.08 11.98
CA CYS A 269 14.44 -2.46 12.47
C CYS A 269 13.33 -1.74 11.71
N PHE A 270 12.09 -2.14 11.95
CA PHE A 270 10.93 -1.32 11.63
C PHE A 270 9.95 -1.31 12.80
N ALA A 271 9.22 -0.22 12.95
CA ALA A 271 8.20 -0.06 13.98
C ALA A 271 6.84 0.20 13.36
N ILE A 272 5.81 -0.37 13.97
CA ILE A 272 4.42 -0.21 13.54
C ILE A 272 3.69 0.61 14.61
N TYR A 273 3.02 1.65 14.16
CA TYR A 273 2.16 2.50 14.96
C TYR A 273 0.69 2.30 14.58
N ARG A 274 -0.19 2.50 15.54
CA ARG A 274 -1.63 2.39 15.36
C ARG A 274 -2.35 3.50 16.10
N GLY A 275 -3.31 4.13 15.45
CA GLY A 275 -4.16 5.22 15.95
C GLY A 275 -4.36 6.26 14.86
N SER A 276 -5.58 6.77 14.71
CA SER A 276 -5.93 7.87 13.80
C SER A 276 -5.70 9.24 14.43
N ASP A 277 -5.80 9.34 15.75
CA ASP A 277 -5.66 10.60 16.48
C ASP A 277 -4.34 10.69 17.25
N ILE A 278 -4.00 9.63 17.96
CA ILE A 278 -2.76 9.47 18.73
C ILE A 278 -2.12 8.14 18.32
N PRO A 279 -1.21 8.13 17.32
CA PRO A 279 -0.51 6.92 16.92
C PRO A 279 0.39 6.40 18.03
N GLU A 280 0.15 5.17 18.48
CA GLU A 280 0.95 4.49 19.49
C GLU A 280 1.73 3.33 18.89
N LYS A 281 2.97 3.12 19.32
CA LYS A 281 3.80 2.01 18.88
C LYS A 281 3.25 0.67 19.39
N VAL A 282 2.83 -0.19 18.46
CA VAL A 282 2.24 -1.51 18.77
C VAL A 282 3.18 -2.67 18.49
N SER A 283 4.20 -2.47 17.67
CA SER A 283 5.19 -3.51 17.34
C SER A 283 6.51 -2.87 16.91
N GLU A 284 7.60 -3.52 17.25
CA GLU A 284 8.93 -3.24 16.73
C GLU A 284 9.60 -4.57 16.35
N VAL A 285 10.09 -4.66 15.13
CA VAL A 285 10.69 -5.87 14.56
C VAL A 285 12.12 -5.59 14.16
N GLN A 286 13.05 -6.37 14.70
CA GLN A 286 14.46 -6.26 14.37
C GLN A 286 14.77 -6.96 13.04
N ILE A 287 15.50 -6.27 12.16
CA ILE A 287 16.01 -6.77 10.89
C ILE A 287 17.51 -6.98 11.06
N GLY A 288 17.95 -8.23 11.20
CA GLY A 288 19.35 -8.53 11.46
C GLY A 288 20.26 -8.58 10.22
N GLN A 289 19.84 -7.97 9.10
CA GLN A 289 20.50 -7.98 7.80
C GLN A 289 20.43 -6.60 7.15
N GLU A 290 21.33 -6.35 6.21
CA GLU A 290 21.34 -5.11 5.44
C GLU A 290 20.08 -5.02 4.55
N ILE A 291 19.33 -3.94 4.68
CA ILE A 291 18.15 -3.65 3.88
C ILE A 291 18.60 -3.05 2.54
N ARG A 292 18.24 -3.71 1.44
CA ARG A 292 18.53 -3.25 0.06
C ARG A 292 17.36 -2.50 -0.53
N SER A 293 16.14 -2.97 -0.25
CA SER A 293 14.91 -2.35 -0.74
C SER A 293 13.79 -2.56 0.25
N VAL A 294 12.91 -1.57 0.33
CA VAL A 294 11.64 -1.60 1.07
C VAL A 294 10.52 -1.41 0.07
N PHE A 295 9.47 -2.18 0.23
CA PHE A 295 8.25 -2.05 -0.57
C PHE A 295 7.04 -2.39 0.30
N HIS A 296 5.90 -1.81 0.01
CA HIS A 296 4.72 -1.97 0.84
C HIS A 296 3.42 -1.91 0.04
N SER A 297 2.36 -2.29 0.70
CA SER A 297 0.97 -2.07 0.30
C SER A 297 0.15 -1.83 1.58
N ASP A 298 -1.14 -1.58 1.47
CA ASP A 298 -2.01 -1.42 2.65
C ASP A 298 -2.07 -2.66 3.56
N ARG A 299 -1.59 -3.80 3.10
CA ARG A 299 -1.66 -5.07 3.84
C ARG A 299 -0.32 -5.64 4.26
N TYR A 300 0.76 -5.27 3.57
CA TYR A 300 2.05 -5.94 3.69
C TYR A 300 3.21 -4.94 3.73
N ILE A 301 4.25 -5.33 4.46
CA ILE A 301 5.54 -4.65 4.55
C ILE A 301 6.58 -5.63 4.04
N GLY A 302 7.30 -5.27 2.99
CA GLY A 302 8.27 -6.14 2.33
C GLY A 302 9.68 -5.58 2.34
N PHE A 303 10.65 -6.48 2.40
CA PHE A 303 12.07 -6.17 2.38
C PHE A 303 12.81 -7.09 1.41
N ILE A 304 13.72 -6.51 0.66
CA ILE A 304 14.83 -7.24 0.05
C ILE A 304 16.04 -7.03 0.95
N LEU A 305 16.57 -8.10 1.47
CA LEU A 305 17.69 -8.10 2.41
C LEU A 305 18.91 -8.77 1.76
N LEU A 306 20.09 -8.27 2.06
CA LEU A 306 21.33 -8.95 1.70
C LEU A 306 21.52 -10.16 2.62
N ASN A 307 21.82 -11.35 2.06
CA ASN A 307 22.08 -12.55 2.83
C ASN A 307 23.31 -12.33 3.77
N ARG A 308 23.33 -13.00 4.91
CA ARG A 308 24.38 -12.84 5.92
C ARG A 308 25.77 -13.16 5.39
N ASP A 309 25.88 -14.11 4.46
CA ASP A 309 27.10 -14.49 3.77
C ASP A 309 27.41 -13.60 2.53
N LYS A 310 26.53 -12.63 2.24
CA LYS A 310 26.59 -11.71 1.11
C LYS A 310 26.57 -12.41 -0.26
N SER A 311 26.10 -13.66 -0.32
CA SER A 311 26.07 -14.48 -1.55
C SER A 311 24.79 -14.31 -2.39
N GLY A 312 23.79 -13.57 -1.90
CA GLY A 312 22.51 -13.38 -2.57
C GLY A 312 21.55 -12.53 -1.74
N TYR A 313 20.30 -12.58 -2.08
CA TYR A 313 19.25 -11.77 -1.48
C TYR A 313 18.14 -12.63 -0.89
N GLU A 314 17.46 -12.07 0.09
CA GLU A 314 16.33 -12.67 0.78
C GLU A 314 15.11 -11.73 0.70
N LEU A 315 13.99 -12.27 0.24
CA LEU A 315 12.70 -11.61 0.25
C LEU A 315 11.98 -11.93 1.54
N ARG A 316 11.71 -10.93 2.36
CA ARG A 316 10.85 -11.05 3.55
C ARG A 316 9.59 -10.25 3.41
N LEU A 317 8.49 -10.82 3.85
CA LEU A 317 7.19 -10.15 3.89
C LEU A 317 6.59 -10.27 5.29
N TYR A 318 6.06 -9.16 5.76
CA TYR A 318 5.39 -9.05 7.06
C TYR A 318 3.95 -8.55 6.86
N ASN A 319 3.06 -8.99 7.73
CA ASN A 319 1.70 -8.46 7.76
C ASN A 319 1.61 -7.14 8.56
N ARG A 320 0.43 -6.53 8.59
CA ARG A 320 0.15 -5.27 9.31
C ARG A 320 0.40 -5.32 10.82
N SER A 321 0.65 -6.50 11.40
CA SER A 321 0.96 -6.68 12.83
C SER A 321 2.44 -6.95 13.08
N GLY A 322 3.29 -6.95 12.04
CA GLY A 322 4.71 -7.25 12.15
C GLY A 322 5.04 -8.75 12.20
N ASN A 323 4.05 -9.63 11.95
CA ASN A 323 4.34 -11.05 11.85
C ASN A 323 4.90 -11.38 10.46
N GLN A 324 6.02 -12.07 10.42
CA GLN A 324 6.62 -12.55 9.17
C GLN A 324 5.73 -13.63 8.55
N ILE A 325 5.36 -13.43 7.29
CA ILE A 325 4.50 -14.35 6.52
C ILE A 325 5.21 -15.02 5.35
N LEU A 326 6.32 -14.42 4.90
CA LEU A 326 7.18 -14.99 3.86
C LEU A 326 8.65 -14.77 4.22
N ASN A 327 9.45 -15.78 3.97
CA ASN A 327 10.89 -15.71 3.91
C ASN A 327 11.35 -16.61 2.75
N ARG A 328 12.03 -16.04 1.76
CA ARG A 328 12.47 -16.75 0.58
C ARG A 328 13.79 -16.18 0.05
N GLU A 329 14.73 -17.03 -0.25
CA GLU A 329 15.89 -16.67 -1.06
C GLU A 329 15.46 -16.33 -2.49
N ILE A 330 16.07 -15.32 -3.05
CA ILE A 330 15.85 -14.87 -4.43
C ILE A 330 17.17 -14.80 -5.18
N ASP A 331 17.11 -15.21 -6.44
CA ASP A 331 18.22 -15.10 -7.37
C ASP A 331 18.10 -13.77 -8.13
N GLY A 332 19.12 -12.93 -8.05
CA GLY A 332 19.18 -11.64 -8.74
C GLY A 332 19.06 -10.41 -7.85
N ASP A 333 19.65 -9.33 -8.32
CA ASP A 333 19.61 -7.99 -7.70
C ASP A 333 18.58 -7.14 -8.45
N TYR A 334 17.34 -7.17 -8.00
CA TYR A 334 16.25 -6.42 -8.63
C TYR A 334 16.22 -4.99 -8.11
N SER A 335 16.37 -4.02 -9.00
CA SER A 335 16.33 -2.59 -8.64
C SER A 335 14.94 -2.08 -8.28
N ASN A 336 13.89 -2.77 -8.70
CA ASN A 336 12.51 -2.39 -8.46
C ASN A 336 11.71 -3.57 -7.90
N VAL A 337 10.95 -3.29 -6.84
CA VAL A 337 10.05 -4.27 -6.23
C VAL A 337 8.72 -3.60 -5.92
N LYS A 338 7.62 -4.25 -6.28
CA LYS A 338 6.26 -3.78 -6.02
C LYS A 338 5.37 -4.93 -5.56
N ILE A 339 4.35 -4.61 -4.77
CA ILE A 339 3.24 -5.52 -4.48
C ILE A 339 2.03 -5.07 -5.28
N ASP A 340 1.44 -5.99 -6.02
CA ASP A 340 0.14 -5.82 -6.66
C ASP A 340 -0.78 -6.98 -6.25
N GLY A 341 -1.81 -6.67 -5.49
CA GLY A 341 -2.72 -7.64 -4.92
C GLY A 341 -2.01 -8.69 -4.06
N ASP A 342 -1.95 -9.93 -4.53
CA ASP A 342 -1.30 -11.07 -3.89
C ASP A 342 0.04 -11.45 -4.56
N GLU A 343 0.60 -10.59 -5.40
CA GLU A 343 1.82 -10.83 -6.15
C GLU A 343 2.89 -9.79 -5.84
N ILE A 344 4.13 -10.25 -5.70
CA ILE A 344 5.33 -9.44 -5.55
C ILE A 344 6.05 -9.49 -6.88
N ILE A 345 6.18 -8.34 -7.52
CA ILE A 345 6.80 -8.17 -8.83
C ILE A 345 8.16 -7.52 -8.60
N MET A 346 9.21 -8.23 -8.96
CA MET A 346 10.60 -7.77 -8.87
C MET A 346 11.16 -7.67 -10.29
N TYR A 347 11.75 -6.54 -10.62
CA TYR A 347 12.30 -6.36 -11.97
C TYR A 347 13.50 -5.41 -11.98
N ASP A 348 14.35 -5.62 -12.97
CA ASP A 348 15.39 -4.70 -13.43
C ASP A 348 15.19 -4.43 -14.92
N GLY A 349 16.15 -3.78 -15.59
CA GLY A 349 16.04 -3.47 -17.02
C GLY A 349 15.91 -4.70 -17.94
N SER A 350 16.24 -5.92 -17.48
CA SER A 350 16.36 -7.14 -18.28
C SER A 350 15.57 -8.32 -17.73
N ASN A 351 15.42 -8.39 -16.42
CA ASN A 351 14.86 -9.55 -15.72
C ASN A 351 13.58 -9.15 -14.98
N CYS A 352 12.66 -10.09 -14.90
CA CYS A 352 11.44 -9.96 -14.10
C CYS A 352 11.19 -11.27 -13.36
N CYS A 353 10.88 -11.17 -12.09
CA CYS A 353 10.50 -12.30 -11.25
C CYS A 353 9.19 -11.97 -10.53
N ILE A 354 8.23 -12.87 -10.58
CA ILE A 354 6.93 -12.72 -9.93
C ILE A 354 6.76 -13.83 -8.91
N VAL A 355 6.55 -13.45 -7.65
CA VAL A 355 6.34 -14.37 -6.52
C VAL A 355 5.04 -14.01 -5.83
N THR A 356 4.23 -15.01 -5.47
CA THR A 356 3.05 -14.75 -4.66
C THR A 356 3.43 -14.42 -3.22
N ILE A 357 2.53 -13.76 -2.46
CA ILE A 357 2.71 -13.51 -1.01
C ILE A 357 2.87 -14.81 -0.19
N THR A 358 2.51 -15.97 -0.75
CA THR A 358 2.72 -17.30 -0.16
C THR A 358 4.03 -17.96 -0.60
N GLY A 359 4.83 -17.28 -1.42
CA GLY A 359 6.15 -17.74 -1.85
C GLY A 359 6.15 -18.64 -3.08
N ILE A 360 5.09 -18.70 -3.86
CA ILE A 360 5.06 -19.48 -5.11
C ILE A 360 5.65 -18.64 -6.24
N LEU A 361 6.70 -19.15 -6.89
CA LEU A 361 7.27 -18.54 -8.09
C LEU A 361 6.29 -18.68 -9.24
N LYS A 362 5.87 -17.54 -9.78
CA LYS A 362 4.97 -17.46 -10.93
C LYS A 362 5.72 -17.36 -12.26
N TYR A 363 6.79 -16.56 -12.26
CA TYR A 363 7.61 -16.28 -13.43
C TYR A 363 9.03 -15.88 -13.00
#